data_de6db7a231d8feb053e186480c64e2fb
#
_entry.id   de6db7a231d8feb053e186480c64e2fb
#
_cell.length_a   1.000
_cell.length_b   1.000
_cell.length_c   1.000
_cell.angle_alpha   90.00
_cell.angle_beta   90.00
_cell.angle_gamma   90.00
#
_symmetry.space_group_name_H-M   'P 1'
#
loop_
_entity.id
_entity.type
_entity.pdbx_description
1 polymer ?
#
loop_
_entity_poly.entity_id
_entity_poly.type
_entity_poly.pdbx_seq_one_letter_code
_entity_poly.pdbx_strand_id
1 'polypeptide(L)' 'MKKEFETWEPTHEQNIGVVSSVYEFIKGELSELQEITECPDSFIYDFMGRIQNEWHPESCHSLFRNHTKN' A
#
# COMPACT_ATOMS: atom_id res chain seq x y z
N MET A 1 14.09 12.79 -12.64
CA MET A 1 13.76 12.77 -12.09
C MET A 1 13.58 11.94 -11.31
N LYS A 2 13.62 11.77 -10.63
CA LYS A 2 13.49 11.00 -9.88
C LYS A 2 12.39 11.07 -9.37
N LYS A 3 11.77 10.56 -9.36
CA LYS A 3 10.71 10.55 -8.95
C LYS A 3 10.35 9.72 -7.94
N GLU A 4 11.05 8.89 -7.51
CA GLU A 4 10.72 8.03 -6.48
C GLU A 4 10.59 8.84 -5.28
N PHE A 5 9.75 8.69 -4.36
CA PHE A 5 9.64 9.40 -3.10
C PHE A 5 9.62 10.91 -3.28
N GLU A 6 8.84 11.33 -4.24
CA GLU A 6 8.65 12.74 -4.39
C GLU A 6 8.01 13.30 -3.14
N THR A 7 8.12 14.59 -2.98
CA THR A 7 7.60 15.24 -1.79
C THR A 7 6.13 15.61 -1.90
N TRP A 8 5.38 14.82 -2.59
CA TRP A 8 3.96 15.06 -2.71
C TRP A 8 3.24 14.77 -1.39
N GLU A 9 2.27 15.58 -1.05
CA GLU A 9 1.48 15.37 0.14
C GLU A 9 0.01 15.61 -0.16
N PRO A 10 -0.87 14.89 0.48
CA PRO A 10 -2.29 15.10 0.26
C PRO A 10 -2.75 16.38 0.94
N THR A 11 -3.86 16.93 0.47
CA THR A 11 -4.45 18.06 1.14
C THR A 11 -5.02 17.59 2.46
N HIS A 12 -5.33 18.55 3.34
CA HIS A 12 -5.90 18.19 4.62
C HIS A 12 -7.20 17.41 4.45
N GLU A 13 -8.04 17.86 3.53
CA GLU A 13 -9.31 17.20 3.29
C GLU A 13 -9.12 15.79 2.77
N GLN A 14 -8.17 15.60 1.87
CA GLN A 14 -7.89 14.27 1.37
C GLN A 14 -7.38 13.37 2.47
N ASN A 15 -6.57 13.93 3.35
CA ASN A 15 -5.98 13.16 4.42
C ASN A 15 -7.03 12.63 5.38
N ILE A 16 -7.97 13.47 5.80
CA ILE A 16 -8.97 13.02 6.75
C ILE A 16 -10.11 12.27 6.06
N GLY A 17 -10.19 12.35 4.75
CA GLY A 17 -11.24 11.67 4.00
C GLY A 17 -10.74 10.42 3.32
N VAL A 18 -10.31 10.58 2.08
CA VAL A 18 -9.94 9.42 1.27
C VAL A 18 -8.78 8.62 1.84
N VAL A 19 -7.72 9.32 2.23
CA VAL A 19 -6.54 8.63 2.74
C VAL A 19 -6.88 7.84 3.99
N SER A 20 -7.61 8.48 4.89
CA SER A 20 -7.97 7.85 6.13
C SER A 20 -8.87 6.64 5.91
N SER A 21 -9.80 6.77 4.99
CA SER A 21 -10.72 5.69 4.67
C SER A 21 -9.98 4.48 4.11
N VAL A 22 -9.06 4.72 3.20
CA VAL A 22 -8.29 3.62 2.61
C VAL A 22 -7.41 2.98 3.66
N TYR A 23 -6.82 3.79 4.51
CA TYR A 23 -5.97 3.30 5.57
C TYR A 23 -6.74 2.33 6.47
N GLU A 24 -7.94 2.74 6.91
CA GLU A 24 -8.74 1.89 7.78
C GLU A 24 -9.22 0.65 7.05
N PHE A 25 -9.54 0.79 5.78
CA PHE A 25 -9.98 -0.34 5.00
C PHE A 25 -8.89 -1.40 4.90
N ILE A 26 -7.67 -0.96 4.61
CA ILE A 26 -6.55 -1.88 4.49
C ILE A 26 -6.27 -2.57 5.82
N LYS A 27 -6.33 -1.81 6.90
CA LYS A 27 -6.12 -2.40 8.22
C LYS A 27 -7.17 -3.45 8.51
N GLY A 28 -8.40 -3.18 8.13
CA GLY A 28 -9.47 -4.13 8.35
C GLY A 28 -9.26 -5.41 7.57
N GLU A 29 -8.81 -5.27 6.32
CA GLU A 29 -8.57 -6.44 5.49
C GLU A 29 -7.45 -7.30 6.04
N LEU A 30 -6.41 -6.67 6.53
CA LEU A 30 -5.29 -7.40 7.10
C LEU A 30 -5.69 -8.10 8.39
N SER A 31 -6.54 -7.45 9.19
CA SER A 31 -7.04 -8.08 10.41
C SER A 31 -7.86 -9.31 10.09
N GLU A 32 -8.67 -9.20 9.05
CA GLU A 32 -9.50 -10.32 8.65
C GLU A 32 -8.63 -11.46 8.14
N LEU A 33 -7.61 -11.15 7.39
CA LEU A 33 -6.68 -12.17 6.92
C LEU A 33 -6.08 -12.90 8.09
N GLN A 34 -5.71 -12.17 9.12
CA GLN A 34 -5.12 -12.77 10.30
C GLN A 34 -6.11 -13.67 11.03
N GLU A 35 -7.36 -13.25 11.09
CA GLU A 35 -8.39 -14.05 11.73
C GLU A 35 -8.63 -15.35 11.00
N ILE A 36 -8.72 -15.29 9.70
CA ILE A 36 -9.02 -16.46 8.91
C ILE A 36 -7.88 -17.46 8.91
N THR A 37 -6.66 -16.98 8.79
CA THR A 37 -5.51 -17.87 8.68
C THR A 37 -4.77 -18.07 9.99
N GLU A 38 -5.05 -17.21 10.97
CA GLU A 38 -4.37 -17.26 12.25
C GLU A 38 -2.86 -17.07 12.09
N CYS A 39 -2.48 -16.30 11.09
CA CYS A 39 -1.06 -16.05 10.87
C CYS A 39 -0.52 -15.06 11.89
N PRO A 40 0.78 -15.11 12.17
CA PRO A 40 1.37 -14.21 13.15
C PRO A 40 1.60 -12.81 12.57
N ASP A 41 1.83 -11.88 13.46
CA ASP A 41 2.10 -10.51 13.05
C ASP A 41 3.28 -10.41 12.10
N SER A 42 4.26 -11.27 12.28
CA SER A 42 5.42 -11.23 11.42
C SER A 42 5.08 -11.51 9.96
N PHE A 43 4.09 -12.37 9.75
CA PHE A 43 3.67 -12.65 8.39
C PHE A 43 2.99 -11.42 7.79
N ILE A 44 2.17 -10.74 8.58
CA ILE A 44 1.49 -9.54 8.10
C ILE A 44 2.52 -8.48 7.74
N TYR A 45 3.56 -8.34 8.56
CA TYR A 45 4.61 -7.39 8.30
C TYR A 45 5.30 -7.69 6.96
N ASP A 46 5.65 -8.95 6.75
CA ASP A 46 6.29 -9.35 5.52
C ASP A 46 5.37 -9.19 4.33
N PHE A 47 4.12 -9.51 4.53
CA PHE A 47 3.13 -9.40 3.47
C PHE A 47 2.98 -7.95 3.02
N MET A 48 2.95 -7.04 3.97
CA MET A 48 2.86 -5.63 3.64
C MET A 48 4.12 -5.17 2.91
N GLY A 49 5.25 -5.75 3.28
CA GLY A 49 6.50 -5.41 2.60
C GLY A 49 6.46 -5.77 1.14
N ARG A 50 5.81 -6.89 0.81
CA ARG A 50 5.69 -7.28 -0.58
C ARG A 50 4.81 -6.31 -1.35
N ILE A 51 3.72 -5.89 -0.73
CA ILE A 51 2.85 -4.92 -1.37
C ILE A 51 3.59 -3.61 -1.56
N GLN A 52 4.33 -3.21 -0.55
CA GLN A 52 5.09 -1.97 -0.62
C GLN A 52 6.05 -1.98 -1.79
N ASN A 53 6.66 -3.13 -2.05
CA ASN A 53 7.59 -3.26 -3.14
C ASN A 53 6.98 -2.97 -4.50
N GLU A 54 5.70 -3.22 -4.64
CA GLU A 54 5.05 -2.99 -5.92
C GLU A 54 4.97 -1.51 -6.25
N TRP A 55 5.10 -0.67 -5.25
CA TRP A 55 5.08 0.77 -5.47
C TRP A 55 6.44 1.40 -5.42
N HIS A 56 7.46 0.58 -5.22
CA HIS A 56 8.81 1.11 -5.20
C HIS A 56 9.18 1.54 -6.62
N PRO A 57 9.80 2.70 -6.78
CA PRO A 57 10.08 3.24 -8.11
C PRO A 57 10.89 2.31 -9.00
N GLU A 58 11.74 1.50 -8.40
CA GLU A 58 12.57 0.61 -9.18
C GLU A 58 12.05 -0.80 -9.28
N SER A 59 10.82 -0.99 -8.86
CA SER A 59 10.22 -2.30 -8.88
C SER A 59 9.72 -2.64 -10.28
N CYS A 60 9.84 -3.88 -10.65
CA CYS A 60 9.30 -4.34 -11.92
C CYS A 60 7.81 -4.15 -11.94
N HIS A 61 7.19 -4.29 -10.81
CA HIS A 61 5.76 -4.16 -10.72
C HIS A 61 5.28 -2.77 -11.03
N SER A 62 6.11 -1.80 -10.76
CA SER A 62 5.77 -0.43 -11.08
C SER A 62 5.53 -0.27 -12.56
N LEU A 63 6.44 -0.82 -13.35
CA LEU A 63 6.31 -0.76 -14.78
C LEU A 63 5.08 -1.48 -15.24
N PHE A 64 4.85 -2.62 -14.67
CA PHE A 64 3.74 -3.43 -15.03
C PHE A 64 2.44 -2.72 -14.72
N ARG A 65 2.36 -2.11 -13.58
CA ARG A 65 1.19 -1.36 -13.20
C ARG A 65 0.91 -0.21 -14.14
N ASN A 66 1.94 0.49 -14.50
CA ASN A 66 1.79 1.61 -15.42
C ASN A 66 1.24 1.13 -16.73
N HIS A 67 1.70 -0.01 -17.14
CA HIS A 67 1.24 -0.58 -18.39
C HIS A 67 -0.24 -0.89 -18.33
N THR A 68 -0.67 -1.50 -17.27
CA THR A 68 -2.07 -1.87 -17.15
C THR A 68 -2.99 -0.69 -16.98
N LYS A 69 -2.45 0.40 -16.47
CA LYS A 69 -3.23 1.54 -16.32
C LYS A 69 -3.69 2.11 -17.58
N ASN A 70 -3.02 1.93 -18.59
CA ASN A 70 -3.42 2.46 -19.87
C ASN A 70 -4.41 1.60 -20.58
#